data_7574986e97139fd5a6e8bdf97d730865
#
_entry.id   7574986e97139fd5a6e8bdf97d730865
#
_cell.length_a   1.000
_cell.length_b   1.000
_cell.length_c   1.000
_cell.angle_alpha   90.00
_cell.angle_beta   90.00
_cell.angle_gamma   90.00
#
_symmetry.space_group_name_H-M   'P 1'
#
loop_
_entity.id
_entity.type
_entity.pdbx_description
1 polymer ?
#
loop_
_entity_poly.entity_id
_entity_poly.type
_entity_poly.pdbx_seq_one_letter_code
_entity_poly.pdbx_strand_id
1 'polypeptide(L)'
;MNYWIQNLAPYGSPDEIGVIQLAWLGDSIWELHQRLKYVHFPLKSKDLHLSVVNEVKAKSQSNSLSQIEHLLNEKEIDLIRRARNKTKRYPKSIDPVIYSRATGFETLIGWLFLKDPQRLSTLFELSLIHI
;
A
#
# COMPACT_ATOMS: atom_id res chain seq x y z
N MET A 1 18.93 -6.59 13.71
CA MET A 1 17.95 -6.76 14.79
C MET A 1 16.85 -7.71 14.34
N ASN A 2 16.60 -8.77 15.09
CA ASN A 2 15.59 -9.78 14.71
C ASN A 2 14.26 -9.45 15.37
N TYR A 3 13.42 -8.72 14.66
CA TYR A 3 12.05 -8.53 15.10
C TYR A 3 11.21 -9.76 14.74
N TRP A 4 10.21 -10.09 15.56
CA TRP A 4 9.34 -11.24 15.34
C TRP A 4 8.70 -11.22 13.94
N ILE A 5 8.38 -10.03 13.43
CA ILE A 5 7.72 -9.87 12.14
C ILE A 5 8.62 -10.29 10.98
N GLN A 6 9.93 -10.06 11.10
CA GLN A 6 10.90 -10.48 10.10
C GLN A 6 11.05 -12.00 10.05
N ASN A 7 10.85 -12.67 11.19
CA ASN A 7 10.93 -14.12 11.28
C ASN A 7 9.71 -14.83 10.66
N LEU A 8 8.67 -14.06 10.34
CA LEU A 8 7.47 -14.58 9.65
C LEU A 8 7.56 -14.43 8.14
N ALA A 9 8.72 -14.05 7.60
CA ALA A 9 8.90 -13.91 6.16
C ALA A 9 8.45 -15.18 5.45
N PRO A 10 7.70 -15.06 4.33
CA PRO A 10 7.18 -16.22 3.62
C PRO A 10 8.32 -17.07 3.04
N TYR A 11 8.05 -18.36 2.89
CA TYR A 11 8.96 -19.24 2.18
C TYR A 11 8.96 -18.87 0.70
N GLY A 12 10.15 -18.79 0.12
CA GLY A 12 10.32 -18.50 -1.30
C GLY A 12 10.52 -17.02 -1.58
N SER A 13 10.67 -16.70 -2.85
CA SER A 13 10.90 -15.32 -3.30
C SER A 13 9.61 -14.50 -3.30
N PRO A 14 9.65 -13.23 -2.88
CA PRO A 14 8.50 -12.34 -3.05
C PRO A 14 8.02 -12.23 -4.49
N ASP A 15 8.89 -12.46 -5.47
CA ASP A 15 8.53 -12.43 -6.89
C ASP A 15 7.58 -13.56 -7.28
N GLU A 16 7.50 -14.62 -6.49
CA GLU A 16 6.61 -15.76 -6.72
C GLU A 16 5.24 -15.60 -6.09
N ILE A 17 5.04 -14.56 -5.26
CA ILE A 17 3.77 -14.31 -4.61
C ILE A 17 2.85 -13.58 -5.58
N GLY A 18 1.57 -14.01 -5.65
CA GLY A 18 0.58 -13.38 -6.51
C GLY A 18 0.35 -11.91 -6.17
N VAL A 19 0.09 -11.08 -7.18
CA VAL A 19 -0.06 -9.63 -6.99
C VAL A 19 -1.23 -9.28 -6.07
N ILE A 20 -2.31 -10.05 -6.10
CA ILE A 20 -3.46 -9.82 -5.22
C ILE A 20 -3.12 -10.19 -3.76
N GLN A 21 -2.34 -11.25 -3.56
CA GLN A 21 -1.87 -11.61 -2.22
C GLN A 21 -0.92 -10.57 -1.67
N LEU A 22 -0.06 -10.00 -2.52
CA LEU A 22 0.81 -8.90 -2.12
C LEU A 22 0.01 -7.66 -1.77
N ALA A 23 -1.07 -7.38 -2.51
CA ALA A 23 -1.96 -6.26 -2.20
C ALA A 23 -2.63 -6.46 -0.83
N TRP A 24 -3.06 -7.68 -0.54
CA TRP A 24 -3.66 -8.02 0.76
C TRP A 24 -2.69 -7.75 1.91
N LEU A 25 -1.43 -8.15 1.76
CA LEU A 25 -0.39 -7.84 2.74
C LEU A 25 -0.15 -6.33 2.82
N GLY A 26 -0.04 -5.68 1.67
CA GLY A 26 0.20 -4.24 1.59
C GLY A 26 -0.89 -3.40 2.23
N ASP A 27 -2.13 -3.85 2.18
CA ASP A 27 -3.25 -3.19 2.84
C ASP A 27 -3.01 -3.11 4.36
N SER A 28 -2.58 -4.20 4.98
CA SER A 28 -2.27 -4.23 6.41
C SER A 28 -1.10 -3.31 6.77
N ILE A 29 -0.08 -3.27 5.93
CA ILE A 29 1.10 -2.41 6.15
C ILE A 29 0.69 -0.94 6.04
N TRP A 30 -0.11 -0.59 5.03
CA TRP A 30 -0.62 0.77 4.87
C TRP A 30 -1.45 1.19 6.09
N GLU A 31 -2.34 0.33 6.57
CA GLU A 31 -3.15 0.63 7.75
C GLU A 31 -2.28 0.83 8.98
N LEU A 32 -1.28 -0.01 9.18
CA LEU A 32 -0.34 0.16 10.28
C LEU A 32 0.37 1.52 10.18
N HIS A 33 0.85 1.86 8.99
CA HIS A 33 1.51 3.14 8.73
C HIS A 33 0.61 4.32 9.08
N GLN A 34 -0.66 4.28 8.65
CA GLN A 34 -1.63 5.33 8.95
C GLN A 34 -1.93 5.43 10.44
N ARG A 35 -2.12 4.30 11.10
CA ARG A 35 -2.40 4.28 12.54
C ARG A 35 -1.23 4.79 13.36
N LEU A 36 -0.01 4.45 12.99
CA LEU A 36 1.19 4.99 13.65
C LEU A 36 1.30 6.50 13.48
N LYS A 37 0.93 6.98 12.29
CA LYS A 37 0.97 8.40 11.98
C LYS A 37 -0.02 9.21 12.84
N TYR A 38 -1.19 8.65 13.13
CA TYR A 38 -2.27 9.37 13.80
C TYR A 38 -2.50 8.96 15.26
N VAL A 39 -1.78 7.97 15.77
CA VAL A 39 -2.02 7.42 17.11
C VAL A 39 -1.87 8.46 18.23
N HIS A 40 -1.04 9.49 18.01
CA HIS A 40 -0.80 10.52 19.00
C HIS A 40 -1.77 11.70 18.91
N PHE A 41 -2.57 11.78 17.85
CA PHE A 41 -3.51 12.88 17.68
C PHE A 41 -4.79 12.62 18.47
N PRO A 42 -5.39 13.65 19.08
CA PRO A 42 -6.64 13.49 19.84
C PRO A 42 -7.84 13.40 18.90
N LEU A 43 -7.84 12.38 18.05
CA LEU A 43 -8.92 12.13 17.11
C LEU A 43 -10.07 11.40 17.78
N LYS A 44 -11.29 11.78 17.42
CA LYS A 44 -12.48 11.09 17.87
C LYS A 44 -12.57 9.73 17.20
N SER A 45 -13.23 8.76 17.84
CA SER A 45 -13.44 7.43 17.27
C SER A 45 -14.06 7.48 15.88
N LYS A 46 -14.96 8.44 15.64
CA LYS A 46 -15.59 8.66 14.33
C LYS A 46 -14.55 8.97 13.25
N ASP A 47 -13.60 9.84 13.56
CA ASP A 47 -12.56 10.24 12.60
C ASP A 47 -11.60 9.08 12.32
N LEU A 48 -11.26 8.31 13.36
CA LEU A 48 -10.45 7.12 13.20
C LEU A 48 -11.15 6.07 12.34
N HIS A 49 -12.45 5.92 12.55
CA HIS A 49 -13.25 4.98 11.75
C HIS A 49 -13.30 5.39 10.27
N LEU A 50 -13.49 6.68 9.99
CA LEU A 50 -13.54 7.19 8.62
C LEU A 50 -12.25 6.94 7.85
N SER A 51 -11.10 6.94 8.53
CA SER A 51 -9.81 6.72 7.88
C SER A 51 -9.65 5.33 7.30
N VAL A 52 -10.46 4.35 7.76
CA VAL A 52 -10.42 2.97 7.28
C VAL A 52 -11.56 2.65 6.29
N VAL A 53 -12.45 3.60 6.01
CA VAL A 53 -13.51 3.41 5.02
C VAL A 53 -12.88 3.22 3.64
N ASN A 54 -13.33 2.21 2.90
CA ASN A 54 -12.72 1.79 1.64
C ASN A 54 -12.58 2.91 0.61
N GLU A 55 -13.60 3.78 0.50
CA GLU A 55 -13.57 4.89 -0.45
C GLU A 55 -12.45 5.90 -0.11
N VAL A 56 -12.37 6.31 1.15
CA VAL A 56 -11.34 7.25 1.61
C VAL A 56 -9.95 6.63 1.48
N LYS A 57 -9.84 5.36 1.84
CA LYS A 57 -8.57 4.63 1.74
C LYS A 57 -8.10 4.55 0.30
N ALA A 58 -8.97 4.18 -0.63
CA ALA A 58 -8.62 4.05 -2.04
C ALA A 58 -8.14 5.39 -2.63
N LYS A 59 -8.83 6.48 -2.32
CA LYS A 59 -8.42 7.81 -2.78
C LYS A 59 -7.06 8.20 -2.20
N SER A 60 -6.85 7.96 -0.92
CA SER A 60 -5.58 8.27 -0.25
C SER A 60 -4.43 7.48 -0.85
N GLN A 61 -4.62 6.19 -1.10
CA GLN A 61 -3.61 5.33 -1.70
C GLN A 61 -3.31 5.74 -3.14
N SER A 62 -4.33 6.05 -3.94
CA SER A 62 -4.15 6.52 -5.31
C SER A 62 -3.39 7.84 -5.35
N ASN A 63 -3.68 8.76 -4.45
CA ASN A 63 -2.97 10.03 -4.35
C ASN A 63 -1.51 9.83 -3.93
N SER A 64 -1.26 8.94 -2.97
CA SER A 64 0.10 8.62 -2.55
C SER A 64 0.92 8.01 -3.69
N LEU A 65 0.29 7.14 -4.47
CA LEU A 65 0.95 6.59 -5.66
C LEU A 65 1.32 7.69 -6.65
N SER A 66 0.43 8.65 -6.90
CA SER A 66 0.71 9.77 -7.80
C SER A 66 1.91 10.59 -7.35
N GLN A 67 2.12 10.73 -6.06
CA GLN A 67 3.24 11.49 -5.50
C GLN A 67 4.59 10.81 -5.73
N ILE A 68 4.62 9.49 -5.83
CA ILE A 68 5.88 8.73 -5.94
C ILE A 68 6.08 8.07 -7.30
N GLU A 69 5.12 8.14 -8.22
CA GLU A 69 5.21 7.44 -9.51
C GLU A 69 6.50 7.76 -10.27
N HIS A 70 6.92 9.02 -10.28
CA HIS A 70 8.12 9.45 -10.98
C HIS A 70 9.42 8.89 -10.38
N LEU A 71 9.35 8.29 -9.21
CA LEU A 71 10.51 7.72 -8.51
C LEU A 71 10.61 6.21 -8.71
N LEU A 72 9.59 5.59 -9.31
CA LEU A 72 9.52 4.13 -9.44
C LEU A 72 10.38 3.64 -10.59
N ASN A 73 11.03 2.49 -10.39
CA ASN A 73 11.78 1.83 -11.45
C ASN A 73 10.86 0.95 -12.31
N GLU A 74 11.40 0.40 -13.39
CA GLU A 74 10.64 -0.41 -14.35
C GLU A 74 9.97 -1.62 -13.71
N LYS A 75 10.66 -2.28 -12.78
CA LYS A 75 10.13 -3.47 -12.10
C LYS A 75 8.94 -3.12 -11.22
N GLU A 76 9.04 -2.00 -10.52
CA GLU A 76 7.95 -1.50 -9.66
C GLU A 76 6.73 -1.10 -10.50
N ILE A 77 6.97 -0.40 -11.59
CA ILE A 77 5.90 0.00 -12.52
C ILE A 77 5.21 -1.22 -13.12
N ASP A 78 5.98 -2.21 -13.54
CA ASP A 78 5.44 -3.45 -14.09
C ASP A 78 4.58 -4.21 -13.08
N LEU A 79 5.02 -4.26 -11.84
CA LEU A 79 4.29 -4.90 -10.76
C LEU A 79 2.90 -4.25 -10.56
N ILE A 80 2.89 -2.92 -10.50
CA ILE A 80 1.64 -2.15 -10.37
C ILE A 80 0.72 -2.41 -11.56
N ARG A 81 1.27 -2.40 -12.77
CA ARG A 81 0.50 -2.67 -13.99
C ARG A 81 -0.16 -4.05 -13.94
N ARG A 82 0.58 -5.07 -13.52
CA ARG A 82 0.05 -6.44 -13.41
C ARG A 82 -1.07 -6.52 -12.37
N ALA A 83 -0.91 -5.84 -11.25
CA ALA A 83 -1.93 -5.82 -10.22
C ALA A 83 -3.21 -5.12 -10.73
N ARG A 84 -3.06 -3.99 -11.42
CA ARG A 84 -4.20 -3.27 -11.99
C ARG A 84 -4.92 -4.11 -13.03
N ASN A 85 -4.19 -4.85 -13.85
CA ASN A 85 -4.78 -5.72 -14.87
C ASN A 85 -5.56 -6.89 -14.27
N LYS A 86 -5.17 -7.35 -13.09
CA LYS A 86 -5.89 -8.42 -12.39
C LYS A 86 -7.10 -7.93 -11.60
N THR A 87 -7.22 -6.63 -11.38
CA THR A 87 -8.34 -6.05 -10.65
C THR A 87 -9.54 -5.99 -11.57
N LYS A 88 -10.51 -6.90 -11.40
CA LYS A 88 -11.67 -7.04 -12.29
C LYS A 88 -13.00 -6.76 -11.61
N ARG A 89 -13.02 -6.75 -10.29
CA ARG A 89 -14.23 -6.46 -9.52
C ARG A 89 -14.01 -5.20 -8.72
N TYR A 90 -14.91 -4.25 -8.87
CA TYR A 90 -14.82 -2.94 -8.25
C TYR A 90 -16.03 -2.70 -7.36
N PRO A 91 -15.83 -2.16 -6.13
CA PRO A 91 -16.95 -1.67 -5.35
C PRO A 91 -17.72 -0.61 -6.12
N LYS A 92 -19.03 -0.62 -6.05
CA LYS A 92 -19.89 0.32 -6.81
C LYS A 92 -19.66 1.78 -6.42
N SER A 93 -19.24 2.02 -5.19
CA SER A 93 -19.03 3.37 -4.65
C SER A 93 -17.69 3.98 -5.01
N ILE A 94 -16.79 3.24 -5.66
CA ILE A 94 -15.43 3.67 -5.93
C ILE A 94 -15.18 3.70 -7.43
N ASP A 95 -14.55 4.79 -7.91
CA ASP A 95 -14.11 4.88 -9.31
C ASP A 95 -13.17 3.72 -9.63
N PRO A 96 -13.40 2.97 -10.72
CA PRO A 96 -12.55 1.81 -11.06
C PRO A 96 -11.07 2.15 -11.24
N VAL A 97 -10.73 3.31 -11.80
CA VAL A 97 -9.34 3.73 -11.98
C VAL A 97 -8.69 3.96 -10.62
N ILE A 98 -9.37 4.67 -9.73
CA ILE A 98 -8.86 4.93 -8.37
C ILE A 98 -8.67 3.61 -7.62
N TYR A 99 -9.64 2.71 -7.71
CA TYR A 99 -9.56 1.42 -7.04
C TYR A 99 -8.39 0.56 -7.56
N SER A 100 -8.22 0.49 -8.88
CA SER A 100 -7.13 -0.30 -9.46
C SER A 100 -5.77 0.30 -9.11
N ARG A 101 -5.65 1.62 -9.08
CA ARG A 101 -4.41 2.29 -8.66
C ARG A 101 -4.11 2.02 -7.19
N ALA A 102 -5.13 2.04 -6.33
CA ALA A 102 -4.98 1.71 -4.91
C ALA A 102 -4.50 0.27 -4.74
N THR A 103 -5.08 -0.67 -5.49
CA THR A 103 -4.65 -2.07 -5.45
C THR A 103 -3.21 -2.22 -5.93
N GLY A 104 -2.83 -1.51 -6.99
CA GLY A 104 -1.45 -1.49 -7.47
C GLY A 104 -0.48 -0.95 -6.43
N PHE A 105 -0.87 0.11 -5.74
CA PHE A 105 -0.06 0.70 -4.67
C PHE A 105 0.11 -0.27 -3.49
N GLU A 106 -0.96 -0.94 -3.08
CA GLU A 106 -0.90 -1.96 -2.03
C GLU A 106 0.00 -3.12 -2.42
N THR A 107 -0.05 -3.54 -3.69
CA THR A 107 0.83 -4.60 -4.20
C THR A 107 2.29 -4.19 -4.10
N LEU A 108 2.60 -2.95 -4.47
CA LEU A 108 3.95 -2.41 -4.35
C LEU A 108 4.41 -2.41 -2.89
N ILE A 109 3.57 -1.95 -1.98
CA ILE A 109 3.87 -1.92 -0.54
C ILE A 109 4.18 -3.32 -0.03
N GLY A 110 3.32 -4.30 -0.34
CA GLY A 110 3.50 -5.68 0.11
C GLY A 110 4.80 -6.29 -0.43
N TRP A 111 5.08 -6.07 -1.71
CA TRP A 111 6.28 -6.58 -2.34
C TRP A 111 7.56 -5.97 -1.76
N LEU A 112 7.56 -4.64 -1.60
CA LEU A 112 8.72 -3.95 -1.04
C LEU A 112 8.96 -4.29 0.42
N PHE A 113 7.90 -4.47 1.19
CA PHE A 113 8.04 -4.89 2.59
C PHE A 113 8.83 -6.19 2.70
N LEU A 114 8.60 -7.11 1.78
CA LEU A 114 9.29 -8.41 1.78
C LEU A 114 10.65 -8.35 1.08
N LYS A 115 10.76 -7.57 0.00
CA LYS A 115 11.95 -7.54 -0.86
C LYS A 115 12.98 -6.51 -0.42
N ASP A 116 12.51 -5.30 -0.09
CA ASP A 116 13.38 -4.18 0.21
C ASP A 116 12.67 -3.19 1.15
N PRO A 117 12.60 -3.51 2.46
CA PRO A 117 11.92 -2.66 3.42
C PRO A 117 12.48 -1.24 3.50
N GLN A 118 13.78 -1.08 3.23
CA GLN A 118 14.40 0.25 3.27
C GLN A 118 13.89 1.11 2.13
N ARG A 119 13.73 0.54 0.94
CA ARG A 119 13.11 1.23 -0.20
C ARG A 119 11.69 1.66 0.13
N LEU A 120 10.92 0.79 0.79
CA LEU A 120 9.56 1.11 1.23
C LEU A 120 9.57 2.32 2.17
N SER A 121 10.48 2.33 3.15
CA SER A 121 10.60 3.46 4.07
C SER A 121 10.88 4.76 3.33
N THR A 122 11.78 4.73 2.37
CA THR A 122 12.10 5.90 1.56
C THR A 122 10.88 6.43 0.82
N LEU A 123 10.13 5.54 0.18
CA LEU A 123 8.92 5.94 -0.57
C LEU A 123 7.85 6.48 0.36
N PHE A 124 7.65 5.90 1.53
CA PHE A 124 6.71 6.40 2.51
C PHE A 124 7.09 7.80 3.00
N GLU A 125 8.37 8.03 3.30
CA GLU A 125 8.85 9.34 3.72
C GLU A 125 8.60 10.40 2.66
N LEU A 126 8.85 10.07 1.40
CA LEU A 126 8.64 10.99 0.29
C LEU A 126 7.16 11.32 0.08
N SER A 127 6.27 10.34 0.27
CA SER A 127 4.84 10.57 0.16
C SER A 127 4.29 11.42 1.31
N LEU A 128 4.95 11.43 2.46
CA LEU A 128 4.55 12.25 3.62
C LEU A 128 4.91 13.72 3.48
N ILE A 129 5.93 14.02 2.67
CA ILE A 129 6.39 15.41 2.49
C ILE A 129 5.32 16.28 1.83
N HIS A 130 4.40 15.68 1.11
CA HIS A 130 3.39 16.38 0.32
C HIS A 130 2.01 16.45 0.99
N ILE A 131 1.93 16.09 2.24
CA ILE A 131 0.67 16.17 3.00
C ILE A 131 0.52 17.52 3.67
#